data_010e9d4b7b4e27e0cac8049dae8fbdd7
#
_entry.id   010e9d4b7b4e27e0cac8049dae8fbdd7
#
_cell.length_a   1.000
_cell.length_b   1.000
_cell.length_c   1.000
_cell.angle_alpha   90.00
_cell.angle_beta   90.00
_cell.angle_gamma   90.00
#
_symmetry.space_group_name_H-M   'P 1'
#
loop_
_entity.id
_entity.type
_entity.pdbx_description
1 polymer ?
#
loop_
_entity_poly.entity_id
_entity_poly.type
_entity_poly.pdbx_seq_one_letter_code
_entity_poly.pdbx_strand_id
1 'polypeptide(L)'
;QDWYSLPWRQRAGCGPTTASVQMAYLACLRPSLAALCPLEGREQGAFTAYMDQVWEYVTPGDHGLNRLEMYTGGVARFCGERGVRLVPRALEVPAGPGRPGFDRCVSFIRAGLESDCPVAFLNLDNGDVEALDKWHWVLLSALEEGDRGTLVTVVDSGKTFLIDLKLWYDTARDLGGFVWLEEVH
;
A
#
# COMPACT_ATOMS: atom_id res chain seq x y z
N GLN A 1 -12.22 -1.88 0.99
CA GLN A 1 -12.48 -3.24 0.45
C GLN A 1 -13.93 -3.68 0.59
N ASP A 2 -14.68 -3.10 1.51
CA ASP A 2 -16.10 -3.43 1.76
C ASP A 2 -17.03 -3.15 0.58
N TRP A 3 -16.54 -2.40 -0.41
CA TRP A 3 -17.29 -2.09 -1.62
C TRP A 3 -17.33 -3.24 -2.64
N TYR A 4 -16.46 -4.23 -2.54
CA TYR A 4 -16.55 -5.41 -3.41
C TYR A 4 -17.89 -6.13 -3.22
N SER A 5 -18.49 -6.57 -4.34
CA SER A 5 -19.78 -7.28 -4.32
C SER A 5 -19.70 -8.71 -3.79
N LEU A 6 -18.54 -9.36 -3.95
CA LEU A 6 -18.34 -10.75 -3.56
C LEU A 6 -17.75 -10.85 -2.14
N PRO A 7 -18.33 -11.66 -1.23
CA PRO A 7 -17.83 -11.81 0.14
C PRO A 7 -16.36 -12.22 0.23
N TRP A 8 -15.88 -13.02 -0.72
CA TRP A 8 -14.47 -13.38 -0.81
C TRP A 8 -13.59 -12.16 -1.08
N ARG A 9 -13.97 -11.32 -2.06
CA ARG A 9 -13.24 -10.10 -2.39
C ARG A 9 -13.25 -9.08 -1.24
N GLN A 10 -14.34 -9.03 -0.46
CA GLN A 10 -14.38 -8.22 0.76
C GLN A 10 -13.37 -8.70 1.81
N ARG A 11 -13.18 -10.01 1.98
CA ARG A 11 -12.23 -10.56 2.96
C ARG A 11 -10.76 -10.46 2.53
N ALA A 12 -10.49 -10.66 1.24
CA ALA A 12 -9.12 -10.74 0.71
C ALA A 12 -8.67 -9.46 -0.02
N GLY A 13 -9.51 -8.45 -0.09
CA GLY A 13 -9.36 -7.29 -0.97
C GLY A 13 -8.49 -6.16 -0.47
N CYS A 14 -7.87 -6.26 0.69
CA CYS A 14 -7.05 -5.16 1.24
C CYS A 14 -5.92 -4.76 0.27
N GLY A 15 -5.16 -5.71 -0.26
CA GLY A 15 -4.08 -5.45 -1.21
C GLY A 15 -4.54 -4.79 -2.51
N PRO A 16 -5.49 -5.38 -3.28
CA PRO A 16 -6.04 -4.74 -4.48
C PRO A 16 -6.66 -3.36 -4.20
N THR A 17 -7.35 -3.18 -3.07
CA THR A 17 -7.91 -1.88 -2.68
C THR A 17 -6.80 -0.85 -2.45
N THR A 18 -5.76 -1.23 -1.69
CA THR A 18 -4.60 -0.37 -1.43
C THR A 18 -3.91 0.04 -2.74
N ALA A 19 -3.70 -0.91 -3.67
CA ALA A 19 -3.13 -0.63 -4.98
C ALA A 19 -4.02 0.32 -5.80
N SER A 20 -5.34 0.11 -5.78
CA SER A 20 -6.30 0.97 -6.47
C SER A 20 -6.24 2.41 -5.95
N VAL A 21 -6.23 2.59 -4.63
CA VAL A 21 -6.17 3.93 -4.01
C VAL A 21 -4.82 4.59 -4.30
N GLN A 22 -3.70 3.86 -4.19
CA GLN A 22 -2.36 4.38 -4.47
C GLN A 22 -2.25 4.88 -5.93
N MET A 23 -2.67 4.07 -6.90
CA MET A 23 -2.64 4.44 -8.32
C MET A 23 -3.62 5.55 -8.67
N ALA A 24 -4.82 5.55 -8.10
CA ALA A 24 -5.81 6.61 -8.30
C ALA A 24 -5.31 7.96 -7.75
N TYR A 25 -4.63 7.96 -6.59
CA TYR A 25 -4.02 9.15 -6.04
C TYR A 25 -2.97 9.73 -7.00
N LEU A 26 -2.06 8.91 -7.52
CA LEU A 26 -1.04 9.34 -8.48
C LEU A 26 -1.66 9.85 -9.78
N ALA A 27 -2.69 9.19 -10.29
CA ALA A 27 -3.41 9.61 -11.50
C ALA A 27 -4.09 10.99 -11.33
N CYS A 28 -4.58 11.29 -10.12
CA CYS A 28 -5.17 12.59 -9.81
C CYS A 28 -4.11 13.71 -9.73
N LEU A 29 -2.90 13.40 -9.28
CA LEU A 29 -1.84 14.40 -9.11
C LEU A 29 -1.06 14.67 -10.39
N ARG A 30 -0.89 13.66 -11.25
CA ARG A 30 0.01 13.70 -12.39
C ARG A 30 -0.71 13.39 -13.68
N PRO A 31 -0.87 14.38 -14.58
CA PRO A 31 -1.52 14.18 -15.88
C PRO A 31 -0.87 13.05 -16.72
N SER A 32 0.44 12.85 -16.61
CA SER A 32 1.18 11.74 -17.24
C SER A 32 0.70 10.35 -16.81
N LEU A 33 0.08 10.26 -15.64
CA LEU A 33 -0.39 9.03 -15.03
C LEU A 33 -1.93 8.86 -15.09
N ALA A 34 -2.64 9.78 -15.76
CA ALA A 34 -4.12 9.77 -15.80
C ALA A 34 -4.71 8.43 -16.32
N ALA A 35 -3.97 7.73 -17.22
CA ALA A 35 -4.39 6.42 -17.74
C ALA A 35 -4.48 5.31 -16.67
N LEU A 36 -3.87 5.50 -15.51
CA LEU A 36 -3.96 4.53 -14.40
C LEU A 36 -5.37 4.46 -13.81
N CYS A 37 -6.06 5.60 -13.72
CA CYS A 37 -7.39 5.67 -13.14
C CYS A 37 -8.26 6.64 -13.97
N PRO A 38 -8.78 6.22 -15.13
CA PRO A 38 -9.53 7.08 -16.05
C PRO A 38 -11.00 7.28 -15.60
N LEU A 39 -11.22 7.53 -14.31
CA LEU A 39 -12.56 7.74 -13.77
C LEU A 39 -12.99 9.19 -13.91
N GLU A 40 -14.13 9.40 -14.54
CA GLU A 40 -14.83 10.68 -14.57
C GLU A 40 -15.74 10.82 -13.34
N GLY A 41 -15.14 11.08 -12.17
CA GLY A 41 -15.89 11.26 -10.92
C GLY A 41 -15.42 10.39 -9.77
N ARG A 42 -16.08 10.57 -8.62
CA ARG A 42 -15.74 9.90 -7.35
C ARG A 42 -16.89 9.02 -6.84
N GLU A 43 -17.75 8.57 -7.73
CA GLU A 43 -18.88 7.73 -7.36
C GLU A 43 -18.39 6.33 -6.92
N GLN A 44 -18.99 5.81 -5.85
CA GLN A 44 -18.64 4.49 -5.30
C GLN A 44 -18.68 3.39 -6.36
N GLY A 45 -19.72 3.35 -7.20
CA GLY A 45 -19.88 2.33 -8.22
C GLY A 45 -18.76 2.34 -9.26
N ALA A 46 -18.38 3.53 -9.74
CA ALA A 46 -17.28 3.69 -10.68
C ALA A 46 -15.94 3.26 -10.07
N PHE A 47 -15.67 3.65 -8.81
CA PHE A 47 -14.45 3.25 -8.12
C PHE A 47 -14.43 1.74 -7.81
N THR A 48 -15.57 1.13 -7.48
CA THR A 48 -15.67 -0.33 -7.30
C THR A 48 -15.33 -1.07 -8.59
N ALA A 49 -15.86 -0.62 -9.73
CA ALA A 49 -15.54 -1.20 -11.03
C ALA A 49 -14.03 -1.07 -11.37
N TYR A 50 -13.42 0.04 -10.98
CA TYR A 50 -11.96 0.22 -11.10
C TYR A 50 -11.19 -0.74 -10.17
N MET A 51 -11.61 -0.91 -8.93
CA MET A 51 -11.02 -1.88 -8.00
C MET A 51 -11.12 -3.31 -8.54
N ASP A 52 -12.24 -3.66 -9.20
CA ASP A 52 -12.41 -4.96 -9.86
C ASP A 52 -11.41 -5.16 -11.01
N GLN A 53 -11.10 -4.10 -11.79
CA GLN A 53 -10.05 -4.16 -12.82
C GLN A 53 -8.66 -4.36 -12.20
N VAL A 54 -8.32 -3.64 -11.13
CA VAL A 54 -7.04 -3.79 -10.43
C VAL A 54 -6.89 -5.19 -9.83
N TRP A 55 -7.99 -5.76 -9.34
CA TRP A 55 -8.01 -7.12 -8.79
C TRP A 55 -7.46 -8.17 -9.76
N GLU A 56 -7.73 -8.06 -11.06
CA GLU A 56 -7.28 -9.02 -12.07
C GLU A 56 -5.73 -9.07 -12.21
N TYR A 57 -5.03 -8.06 -11.69
CA TYR A 57 -3.57 -7.96 -11.70
C TYR A 57 -2.97 -8.15 -10.30
N VAL A 58 -3.53 -7.50 -9.31
CA VAL A 58 -3.13 -7.60 -7.90
C VAL A 58 -4.06 -8.59 -7.23
N THR A 59 -3.86 -9.87 -7.56
CA THR A 59 -4.78 -10.95 -7.20
C THR A 59 -4.32 -11.67 -5.94
N PRO A 60 -5.12 -11.68 -4.85
CA PRO A 60 -4.82 -12.47 -3.67
C PRO A 60 -4.85 -13.98 -3.95
N GLY A 61 -3.92 -14.72 -3.37
CA GLY A 61 -3.96 -16.19 -3.34
C GLY A 61 -4.81 -16.71 -2.18
N ASP A 62 -4.70 -18.02 -1.90
CA ASP A 62 -5.46 -18.69 -0.83
C ASP A 62 -5.21 -18.09 0.56
N HIS A 63 -4.04 -17.49 0.77
CA HIS A 63 -3.65 -16.80 2.00
C HIS A 63 -3.64 -15.26 1.83
N GLY A 64 -4.50 -14.72 0.98
CA GLY A 64 -4.53 -13.30 0.68
C GLY A 64 -3.33 -12.81 -0.13
N LEU A 65 -3.06 -11.52 -0.09
CA LEU A 65 -1.89 -10.90 -0.72
C LEU A 65 -0.77 -10.74 0.32
N ASN A 66 -0.07 -11.82 0.62
CA ASN A 66 0.83 -11.92 1.78
C ASN A 66 2.32 -11.74 1.45
N ARG A 67 2.67 -11.29 0.25
CA ARG A 67 4.05 -11.00 -0.19
C ARG A 67 4.11 -9.75 -1.05
N LEU A 68 5.21 -9.01 -0.94
CA LEU A 68 5.40 -7.77 -1.69
C LEU A 68 5.47 -8.01 -3.20
N GLU A 69 6.03 -9.14 -3.65
CA GLU A 69 6.13 -9.47 -5.07
C GLU A 69 4.77 -9.64 -5.75
N MET A 70 3.77 -10.13 -5.02
CA MET A 70 2.41 -10.26 -5.54
C MET A 70 1.81 -8.87 -5.83
N TYR A 71 2.07 -7.91 -4.93
CA TYR A 71 1.65 -6.53 -5.09
C TYR A 71 2.41 -5.84 -6.23
N THR A 72 3.73 -5.83 -6.15
CA THR A 72 4.60 -5.12 -7.10
C THR A 72 4.49 -5.67 -8.51
N GLY A 73 4.45 -6.99 -8.67
CA GLY A 73 4.27 -7.66 -9.95
C GLY A 73 2.90 -7.36 -10.58
N GLY A 74 1.85 -7.33 -9.76
CA GLY A 74 0.51 -6.97 -10.20
C GLY A 74 0.43 -5.52 -10.67
N VAL A 75 0.92 -4.59 -9.85
CA VAL A 75 0.94 -3.15 -10.19
C VAL A 75 1.76 -2.89 -11.43
N ALA A 76 2.95 -3.50 -11.57
CA ALA A 76 3.80 -3.30 -12.75
C ALA A 76 3.10 -3.75 -14.04
N ARG A 77 2.40 -4.90 -14.03
CA ARG A 77 1.63 -5.37 -15.19
C ARG A 77 0.46 -4.44 -15.50
N PHE A 78 -0.30 -4.01 -14.50
CA PHE A 78 -1.40 -3.07 -14.67
C PHE A 78 -0.96 -1.76 -15.31
N CYS A 79 0.16 -1.18 -14.84
CA CYS A 79 0.75 0.03 -15.40
C CYS A 79 1.23 -0.19 -16.83
N GLY A 80 1.94 -1.29 -17.10
CA GLY A 80 2.49 -1.60 -18.41
C GLY A 80 1.41 -1.73 -19.48
N GLU A 81 0.28 -2.37 -19.20
CA GLU A 81 -0.83 -2.50 -20.14
C GLU A 81 -1.55 -1.18 -20.44
N ARG A 82 -1.39 -0.18 -19.56
CA ARG A 82 -1.90 1.19 -19.77
C ARG A 82 -0.87 2.14 -20.37
N GLY A 83 0.30 1.62 -20.75
CA GLY A 83 1.38 2.42 -21.33
C GLY A 83 2.01 3.40 -20.35
N VAL A 84 1.83 3.16 -19.02
CA VAL A 84 2.37 4.00 -17.97
C VAL A 84 3.64 3.40 -17.41
N ARG A 85 4.70 4.19 -17.32
CA ARG A 85 6.01 3.76 -16.79
C ARG A 85 6.14 4.09 -15.31
N LEU A 86 5.62 3.21 -14.46
CA LEU A 86 5.84 3.21 -13.03
C LEU A 86 6.63 1.96 -12.62
N VAL A 87 7.64 2.16 -11.78
CA VAL A 87 8.45 1.09 -11.21
C VAL A 87 8.14 0.96 -9.73
N PRO A 88 7.55 -0.15 -9.29
CA PRO A 88 7.35 -0.39 -7.86
C PRO A 88 8.70 -0.55 -7.15
N ARG A 89 8.94 0.27 -6.15
CA ARG A 89 10.05 0.14 -5.20
C ARG A 89 9.53 -0.58 -3.98
N ALA A 90 10.24 -1.60 -3.52
CA ALA A 90 9.83 -2.41 -2.39
C ALA A 90 10.94 -2.55 -1.35
N LEU A 91 10.55 -2.57 -0.08
CA LEU A 91 11.43 -2.89 1.04
C LEU A 91 10.73 -3.91 1.94
N GLU A 92 11.23 -5.15 1.93
CA GLU A 92 10.77 -6.17 2.86
C GLU A 92 11.34 -5.96 4.27
N VAL A 93 10.51 -6.28 5.26
CA VAL A 93 10.88 -6.24 6.68
C VAL A 93 10.52 -7.60 7.29
N PRO A 94 11.36 -8.62 7.09
CA PRO A 94 11.15 -9.95 7.69
C PRO A 94 11.35 -9.91 9.20
N ALA A 95 10.80 -10.88 9.91
CA ALA A 95 10.96 -11.02 11.36
C ALA A 95 12.34 -11.53 11.80
N GLY A 96 13.18 -11.96 10.86
CA GLY A 96 14.44 -12.66 11.16
C GLY A 96 15.64 -12.11 10.39
N PRO A 97 16.58 -12.99 10.01
CA PRO A 97 17.77 -12.61 9.25
C PRO A 97 17.42 -11.84 7.99
N GLY A 98 18.17 -10.78 7.70
CA GLY A 98 17.92 -9.91 6.56
C GLY A 98 16.96 -8.73 6.87
N ARG A 99 16.45 -8.61 8.10
CA ARG A 99 15.64 -7.46 8.50
C ARG A 99 16.46 -6.17 8.34
N PRO A 100 15.97 -5.19 7.54
CA PRO A 100 16.65 -3.91 7.40
C PRO A 100 16.63 -3.13 8.71
N GLY A 101 17.66 -2.32 8.98
CA GLY A 101 17.65 -1.41 10.13
C GLY A 101 16.47 -0.44 10.08
N PHE A 102 16.01 0.02 11.24
CA PHE A 102 14.87 0.92 11.36
C PHE A 102 15.02 2.19 10.53
N ASP A 103 16.20 2.82 10.56
CA ASP A 103 16.49 4.04 9.78
C ASP A 103 16.32 3.83 8.26
N ARG A 104 16.59 2.61 7.78
CA ARG A 104 16.36 2.25 6.38
C ARG A 104 14.86 2.19 6.06
N CYS A 105 14.05 1.69 6.99
CA CYS A 105 12.59 1.69 6.84
C CYS A 105 12.05 3.12 6.79
N VAL A 106 12.49 3.97 7.72
CA VAL A 106 12.12 5.39 7.77
C VAL A 106 12.52 6.12 6.49
N SER A 107 13.78 5.95 6.06
CA SER A 107 14.29 6.58 4.82
C SER A 107 13.53 6.12 3.59
N PHE A 108 13.14 4.85 3.52
CA PHE A 108 12.37 4.30 2.41
C PHE A 108 10.95 4.90 2.34
N ILE A 109 10.27 4.98 3.49
CA ILE A 109 8.94 5.61 3.58
C ILE A 109 9.03 7.09 3.19
N ARG A 110 10.03 7.80 3.74
CA ARG A 110 10.26 9.21 3.44
C ARG A 110 10.46 9.45 1.94
N ALA A 111 11.28 8.64 1.27
CA ALA A 111 11.51 8.77 -0.17
C ALA A 111 10.22 8.64 -1.00
N GLY A 112 9.33 7.72 -0.63
CA GLY A 112 8.02 7.60 -1.28
C GLY A 112 7.15 8.84 -1.06
N LEU A 113 7.06 9.32 0.18
CA LEU A 113 6.23 10.49 0.53
C LEU A 113 6.78 11.79 -0.08
N GLU A 114 8.10 11.98 -0.10
CA GLU A 114 8.77 13.13 -0.75
C GLU A 114 8.60 13.11 -2.28
N SER A 115 8.33 11.93 -2.84
CA SER A 115 7.96 11.76 -4.25
C SER A 115 6.46 11.89 -4.50
N ASP A 116 5.70 12.49 -3.58
CA ASP A 116 4.23 12.59 -3.65
C ASP A 116 3.56 11.24 -3.94
N CYS A 117 4.09 10.15 -3.39
CA CYS A 117 3.52 8.81 -3.51
C CYS A 117 3.20 8.26 -2.11
N PRO A 118 1.92 7.97 -1.79
CA PRO A 118 1.58 7.25 -0.58
C PRO A 118 2.27 5.89 -0.58
N VAL A 119 2.73 5.43 0.57
CA VAL A 119 3.47 4.17 0.69
C VAL A 119 2.52 3.05 1.09
N ALA A 120 2.36 2.03 0.26
CA ALA A 120 1.63 0.83 0.63
C ALA A 120 2.43 0.05 1.69
N PHE A 121 1.76 -0.37 2.74
CA PHE A 121 2.34 -1.06 3.88
C PHE A 121 1.65 -2.41 4.09
N LEU A 122 2.40 -3.49 3.91
CA LEU A 122 2.00 -4.84 4.30
C LEU A 122 2.31 -5.06 5.77
N ASN A 123 1.33 -5.54 6.50
CA ASN A 123 1.44 -5.86 7.91
C ASN A 123 0.84 -7.25 8.18
N LEU A 124 1.67 -8.30 8.26
CA LEU A 124 1.20 -9.65 8.63
C LEU A 124 1.10 -9.83 10.14
N ASP A 125 1.88 -9.08 10.93
CA ASP A 125 1.80 -9.04 12.39
C ASP A 125 1.91 -7.61 12.90
N ASN A 126 0.87 -7.15 13.60
CA ASN A 126 0.80 -5.78 14.10
C ASN A 126 1.70 -5.51 15.32
N GLY A 127 2.37 -6.54 15.85
CA GLY A 127 3.11 -6.43 17.10
C GLY A 127 2.22 -5.91 18.24
N ASP A 128 2.70 -4.89 18.95
CA ASP A 128 1.97 -4.24 20.05
C ASP A 128 1.18 -3.00 19.59
N VAL A 129 1.02 -2.79 18.26
CA VAL A 129 0.24 -1.66 17.71
C VAL A 129 -1.22 -2.08 17.55
N GLU A 130 -2.02 -1.85 18.58
CA GLU A 130 -3.43 -2.26 18.63
C GLU A 130 -4.31 -1.66 17.52
N ALA A 131 -3.94 -0.49 16.99
CA ALA A 131 -4.69 0.18 15.93
C ALA A 131 -4.53 -0.45 14.55
N LEU A 132 -3.56 -1.36 14.35
CA LEU A 132 -3.35 -2.08 13.11
C LEU A 132 -4.01 -3.45 13.14
N ASP A 133 -4.68 -3.80 12.07
CA ASP A 133 -5.13 -5.17 11.84
C ASP A 133 -3.99 -6.05 11.33
N LYS A 134 -3.93 -7.30 11.76
CA LYS A 134 -3.00 -8.30 11.20
C LYS A 134 -3.43 -8.74 9.81
N TRP A 135 -2.48 -9.21 9.01
CA TRP A 135 -2.73 -9.72 7.65
C TRP A 135 -3.41 -8.69 6.76
N HIS A 136 -2.91 -7.46 6.83
CA HIS A 136 -3.58 -6.32 6.21
C HIS A 136 -2.63 -5.43 5.41
N TRP A 137 -3.16 -4.84 4.35
CA TRP A 137 -2.53 -3.79 3.56
C TRP A 137 -3.20 -2.46 3.83
N VAL A 138 -2.41 -1.44 4.09
CA VAL A 138 -2.86 -0.07 4.31
C VAL A 138 -1.98 0.91 3.53
N LEU A 139 -2.35 2.20 3.49
CA LEU A 139 -1.48 3.25 2.96
C LEU A 139 -0.93 4.11 4.08
N LEU A 140 0.33 4.52 3.94
CA LEU A 140 0.96 5.55 4.75
C LEU A 140 0.96 6.84 3.96
N SER A 141 0.43 7.92 4.54
CA SER A 141 0.27 9.23 3.89
C SER A 141 1.13 10.34 4.49
N ALA A 142 1.68 10.14 5.69
CA ALA A 142 2.60 11.07 6.33
C ALA A 142 3.58 10.34 7.26
N LEU A 143 4.73 10.96 7.50
CA LEU A 143 5.76 10.53 8.44
C LEU A 143 6.19 11.73 9.27
N GLU A 144 6.15 11.59 10.58
CA GLU A 144 6.56 12.60 11.55
C GLU A 144 7.62 12.02 12.50
N GLU A 145 8.72 12.71 12.66
CA GLU A 145 9.76 12.41 13.64
C GLU A 145 9.87 13.53 14.66
N GLY A 146 9.86 13.19 15.92
CA GLY A 146 9.94 14.18 17.00
C GLY A 146 10.02 13.54 18.37
N ASP A 147 9.77 14.33 19.41
CA ASP A 147 9.87 13.89 20.82
C ASP A 147 8.94 12.71 21.16
N ARG A 148 7.89 12.51 20.37
CA ARG A 148 6.95 11.38 20.52
C ARG A 148 7.37 10.13 19.76
N GLY A 149 8.56 10.09 19.19
CA GLY A 149 9.04 8.98 18.37
C GLY A 149 8.80 9.19 16.86
N THR A 150 8.72 8.09 16.13
CA THR A 150 8.49 8.07 14.68
C THR A 150 7.05 7.63 14.41
N LEU A 151 6.21 8.60 14.10
CA LEU A 151 4.78 8.37 13.83
C LEU A 151 4.51 8.35 12.33
N VAL A 152 3.63 7.46 11.88
CA VAL A 152 3.11 7.47 10.51
C VAL A 152 1.60 7.56 10.51
N THR A 153 1.05 8.32 9.57
CA THR A 153 -0.39 8.39 9.34
C THR A 153 -0.81 7.26 8.42
N VAL A 154 -1.63 6.39 8.95
CA VAL A 154 -2.27 5.28 8.22
C VAL A 154 -3.58 5.76 7.62
N VAL A 155 -3.82 5.37 6.38
CA VAL A 155 -5.11 5.51 5.68
C VAL A 155 -5.67 4.12 5.42
N ASP A 156 -6.79 3.81 6.03
CA ASP A 156 -7.48 2.54 5.90
C ASP A 156 -8.99 2.70 5.98
N SER A 157 -9.72 2.06 5.07
CA SER A 157 -11.19 1.97 5.09
C SER A 157 -11.90 3.31 5.29
N GLY A 158 -11.35 4.39 4.67
CA GLY A 158 -11.88 5.75 4.76
C GLY A 158 -11.57 6.47 6.08
N LYS A 159 -10.73 5.90 6.93
CA LYS A 159 -10.24 6.49 8.18
C LYS A 159 -8.77 6.84 8.08
N THR A 160 -8.34 7.79 8.91
CA THR A 160 -6.94 8.10 9.14
C THR A 160 -6.62 8.02 10.62
N PHE A 161 -5.48 7.42 10.96
CA PHE A 161 -5.02 7.34 12.34
C PHE A 161 -3.49 7.29 12.39
N LEU A 162 -2.92 7.63 13.54
CA LEU A 162 -1.47 7.59 13.77
C LEU A 162 -1.08 6.27 14.42
N ILE A 163 0.07 5.74 14.01
CA ILE A 163 0.73 4.62 14.70
C ILE A 163 2.19 4.97 14.99
N ASP A 164 2.73 4.36 16.03
CA ASP A 164 4.16 4.36 16.31
C ASP A 164 4.84 3.29 15.44
N LEU A 165 5.57 3.74 14.41
CA LEU A 165 6.28 2.86 13.48
C LEU A 165 7.41 2.09 14.16
N LYS A 166 8.06 2.71 15.19
CA LYS A 166 9.13 2.05 15.92
C LYS A 166 8.60 0.92 16.78
N LEU A 167 7.44 1.12 17.43
CA LEU A 167 6.76 0.08 18.20
C LEU A 167 6.42 -1.12 17.31
N TRP A 168 5.81 -0.88 16.13
CA TRP A 168 5.56 -1.95 15.17
C TRP A 168 6.86 -2.66 14.79
N TYR A 169 7.89 -1.91 14.40
CA TYR A 169 9.17 -2.47 13.98
C TYR A 169 9.79 -3.34 15.08
N ASP A 170 9.77 -2.94 16.35
CA ASP A 170 10.39 -3.68 17.44
C ASP A 170 9.59 -4.92 17.86
N THR A 171 8.28 -4.92 17.69
CA THR A 171 7.40 -5.94 18.29
C THR A 171 6.77 -6.90 17.29
N ALA A 172 6.65 -6.54 15.99
CA ALA A 172 6.14 -7.44 14.97
C ALA A 172 7.07 -8.65 14.74
N ARG A 173 6.47 -9.84 14.63
CA ARG A 173 7.16 -11.15 14.55
C ARG A 173 6.91 -11.90 13.25
N ASP A 174 6.30 -11.25 12.25
CA ASP A 174 6.07 -11.82 10.92
C ASP A 174 6.54 -10.83 9.84
N LEU A 175 6.38 -11.19 8.57
CA LEU A 175 6.73 -10.35 7.43
C LEU A 175 5.88 -9.07 7.43
N GLY A 176 6.55 -7.97 7.21
CA GLY A 176 5.96 -6.72 6.79
C GLY A 176 6.75 -6.12 5.65
N GLY A 177 6.36 -4.94 5.18
CA GLY A 177 7.13 -4.23 4.17
C GLY A 177 6.39 -3.10 3.52
N PHE A 178 7.11 -2.36 2.71
CA PHE A 178 6.68 -1.10 2.14
C PHE A 178 6.82 -1.11 0.62
N VAL A 179 5.88 -0.47 -0.07
CA VAL A 179 5.93 -0.31 -1.53
C VAL A 179 5.50 1.11 -1.90
N TRP A 180 6.29 1.79 -2.72
CA TRP A 180 5.90 3.02 -3.39
C TRP A 180 6.22 2.95 -4.88
N LEU A 181 5.64 3.82 -5.68
CA LEU A 181 5.67 3.75 -7.14
C LEU A 181 6.47 4.94 -7.67
N GLU A 182 7.60 4.62 -8.31
CA GLU A 182 8.48 5.63 -8.93
C GLU A 182 8.11 5.85 -10.39
N GLU A 183 7.87 7.09 -10.79
CA GLU A 183 7.69 7.44 -12.19
C GLU A 183 9.06 7.50 -12.90
N VAL A 184 9.19 6.76 -14.00
CA VAL A 184 10.42 6.71 -14.81
C VAL A 184 10.18 7.44 -16.13
N HIS A 185 10.97 8.46 -16.37
CA HIS A 185 10.91 9.29 -17.58
C HIS A 185 11.68 8.71 -18.76
#